data_bb1e58f2cade6b881f5e55858580378a
#
_entry.id   bb1e58f2cade6b881f5e55858580378a
#
_cell.length_a   1.000
_cell.length_b   1.000
_cell.length_c   1.000
_cell.angle_alpha   90.00
_cell.angle_beta   90.00
_cell.angle_gamma   90.00
#
_symmetry.space_group_name_H-M   'P 1'
#
loop_
_entity.id
_entity.type
_entity.pdbx_description
1 polymer ?
#
loop_
_entity_poly.entity_id
_entity_poly.type
_entity_poly.pdbx_seq_one_letter_code
_entity_poly.pdbx_strand_id
1 'polypeptide(L)'
;MEGGCKTFKWLADIKKQDTNKYKSICRSVREDGPYIEVGENDNLIVSKLNANPNSLGVFGYSFLDQNSDTIQGSMVDGAYPTFENIADGSYKVSRPLYFYIKNAHAASIPGIKEYVREFTSRGAIGQTGYLTDKGLIPMP
;
A
#
# COMPACT_ATOMS: atom_id res chain seq x y z
N MET A 1 -8.05 -0.12 -8.04
CA MET A 1 -9.43 -0.49 -8.45
C MET A 1 -9.73 -0.18 -9.92
N GLU A 2 -9.52 1.04 -10.42
CA GLU A 2 -9.81 1.35 -11.85
C GLU A 2 -9.00 0.53 -12.88
N GLY A 3 -7.83 -0.01 -12.52
CA GLY A 3 -7.03 -0.84 -13.42
C GLY A 3 -7.77 -2.07 -13.92
N GLY A 4 -8.44 -2.80 -13.04
CA GLY A 4 -9.23 -3.97 -13.39
C GLY A 4 -10.45 -3.65 -14.28
N CYS A 5 -11.03 -2.47 -14.11
CA CYS A 5 -12.17 -2.07 -14.94
C CYS A 5 -11.79 -1.80 -16.42
N LYS A 6 -10.53 -1.51 -16.69
CA LYS A 6 -10.06 -1.28 -18.08
C LYS A 6 -10.03 -2.53 -18.91
N THR A 7 -10.01 -3.70 -18.30
CA THR A 7 -10.02 -4.99 -19.00
C THR A 7 -11.40 -5.36 -19.57
N PHE A 8 -12.47 -4.72 -19.07
CA PHE A 8 -13.84 -5.02 -19.48
C PHE A 8 -14.35 -3.96 -20.47
N LYS A 9 -14.48 -4.32 -21.75
CA LYS A 9 -14.93 -3.39 -22.82
C LYS A 9 -16.27 -2.72 -22.52
N TRP A 10 -17.24 -3.45 -21.96
CA TRP A 10 -18.56 -2.91 -21.62
C TRP A 10 -18.52 -1.77 -20.58
N LEU A 11 -17.52 -1.75 -19.71
CA LEU A 11 -17.32 -0.65 -18.76
C LEU A 11 -16.82 0.64 -19.44
N ALA A 12 -16.12 0.53 -20.55
CA ALA A 12 -15.73 1.70 -21.35
C ALA A 12 -16.95 2.42 -21.95
N ASP A 13 -17.98 1.68 -22.33
CA ASP A 13 -19.22 2.24 -22.86
C ASP A 13 -20.04 2.90 -21.74
N ILE A 14 -20.12 2.28 -20.57
CA ILE A 14 -20.74 2.91 -19.39
C ILE A 14 -20.00 4.20 -19.02
N LYS A 15 -18.65 4.23 -19.06
CA LYS A 15 -17.87 5.43 -18.77
C LYS A 15 -18.21 6.60 -19.68
N LYS A 16 -18.52 6.33 -20.96
CA LYS A 16 -18.92 7.37 -21.94
C LYS A 16 -20.34 7.87 -21.72
N GLN A 17 -21.26 6.96 -21.35
CA GLN A 17 -22.67 7.27 -21.19
C GLN A 17 -23.00 7.85 -19.81
N ASP A 18 -22.43 7.26 -18.75
CA ASP A 18 -22.66 7.65 -17.36
C ASP A 18 -21.37 7.46 -16.52
N THR A 19 -20.63 8.54 -16.38
CA THR A 19 -19.40 8.57 -15.60
C THR A 19 -19.64 8.27 -14.10
N ASN A 20 -20.80 8.65 -13.55
CA ASN A 20 -21.09 8.40 -12.13
C ASN A 20 -21.36 6.90 -11.90
N LYS A 21 -22.11 6.28 -12.79
CA LYS A 21 -22.31 4.82 -12.76
C LYS A 21 -20.99 4.06 -12.93
N TYR A 22 -20.12 4.51 -13.84
CA TYR A 22 -18.78 3.93 -13.95
C TYR A 22 -17.98 4.04 -12.64
N LYS A 23 -18.01 5.21 -12.01
CA LYS A 23 -17.31 5.43 -10.72
C LYS A 23 -17.87 4.53 -9.62
N SER A 24 -19.17 4.39 -9.50
CA SER A 24 -19.80 3.52 -8.50
C SER A 24 -19.39 2.05 -8.65
N ILE A 25 -19.22 1.57 -9.89
CA ILE A 25 -18.76 0.20 -10.15
C ILE A 25 -17.24 0.05 -9.90
N CYS A 26 -16.43 0.99 -10.37
CA CYS A 26 -14.99 0.83 -10.48
C CYS A 26 -14.20 1.44 -9.32
N ARG A 27 -14.81 2.26 -8.47
CA ARG A 27 -14.13 2.94 -7.35
C ARG A 27 -14.73 2.63 -5.99
N SER A 28 -15.92 2.05 -5.93
CA SER A 28 -16.52 1.66 -4.66
C SER A 28 -16.09 0.24 -4.26
N VAL A 29 -15.93 0.05 -2.98
CA VAL A 29 -15.77 -1.27 -2.40
C VAL A 29 -17.17 -1.87 -2.19
N ARG A 30 -17.34 -3.17 -2.39
CA ARG A 30 -18.62 -3.83 -2.19
C ARG A 30 -18.96 -3.89 -0.69
N GLU A 31 -20.24 -3.70 -0.36
CA GLU A 31 -20.75 -3.66 1.02
C GLU A 31 -21.69 -4.82 1.34
N ASP A 32 -21.72 -5.86 0.50
CA ASP A 32 -22.64 -7.00 0.58
C ASP A 32 -22.11 -8.17 1.43
N GLY A 33 -21.18 -7.89 2.34
CA GLY A 33 -20.74 -8.81 3.38
C GLY A 33 -19.41 -9.53 3.18
N PRO A 34 -18.95 -9.89 1.96
CA PRO A 34 -17.61 -10.49 1.79
C PRO A 34 -16.45 -9.55 2.12
N TYR A 35 -16.66 -8.25 2.01
CA TYR A 35 -15.68 -7.26 2.44
C TYR A 35 -15.97 -6.82 3.89
N ILE A 36 -14.97 -6.92 4.73
CA ILE A 36 -15.03 -6.48 6.13
C ILE A 36 -14.00 -5.37 6.30
N GLU A 37 -14.47 -4.17 6.57
CA GLU A 37 -13.61 -3.06 6.93
C GLU A 37 -13.21 -3.18 8.40
N VAL A 38 -11.90 -3.13 8.67
CA VAL A 38 -11.35 -3.21 10.03
C VAL A 38 -10.60 -1.92 10.41
N GLY A 39 -10.81 -0.86 9.66
CA GLY A 39 -10.10 0.41 9.83
C GLY A 39 -8.61 0.28 9.54
N GLU A 40 -7.80 1.11 10.20
CA GLU A 40 -6.34 1.17 10.03
C GLU A 40 -5.59 0.29 11.04
N ASN A 41 -6.25 -0.74 11.59
CA ASN A 41 -5.63 -1.63 12.57
C ASN A 41 -5.11 -2.92 11.92
N ASP A 42 -3.86 -2.89 11.47
CA ASP A 42 -3.22 -4.03 10.81
C ASP A 42 -3.11 -5.27 11.70
N ASN A 43 -2.94 -5.11 13.02
CA ASN A 43 -2.94 -6.23 13.96
C ASN A 43 -4.30 -6.96 13.98
N LEU A 44 -5.40 -6.22 13.85
CA LEU A 44 -6.73 -6.80 13.76
C LEU A 44 -6.91 -7.56 12.44
N ILE A 45 -6.33 -7.08 11.35
CA ILE A 45 -6.34 -7.78 10.06
C ILE A 45 -5.60 -9.12 10.19
N VAL A 46 -4.39 -9.12 10.75
CA VAL A 46 -3.61 -10.34 10.98
C VAL A 46 -4.38 -11.34 11.85
N SER A 47 -5.00 -10.88 12.93
CA SER A 47 -5.83 -11.73 13.80
C SER A 47 -7.00 -12.37 13.06
N LYS A 48 -7.66 -11.62 12.16
CA LYS A 48 -8.77 -12.13 11.34
C LYS A 48 -8.30 -13.14 10.28
N LEU A 49 -7.14 -12.92 9.69
CA LEU A 49 -6.53 -13.88 8.75
C LEU A 49 -6.21 -15.21 9.44
N ASN A 50 -5.61 -15.14 10.63
CA ASN A 50 -5.31 -16.35 11.42
C ASN A 50 -6.59 -17.11 11.83
N ALA A 51 -7.68 -16.39 12.12
CA ALA A 51 -8.96 -17.00 12.45
C ALA A 51 -9.70 -17.58 11.22
N ASN A 52 -9.41 -17.09 10.02
CA ASN A 52 -10.04 -17.54 8.78
C ASN A 52 -8.99 -17.70 7.65
N PRO A 53 -8.39 -18.89 7.52
CA PRO A 53 -7.34 -19.16 6.51
C PRO A 53 -7.78 -19.00 5.04
N ASN A 54 -9.09 -18.94 4.78
CA ASN A 54 -9.66 -18.76 3.44
C ASN A 54 -9.92 -17.28 3.11
N SER A 55 -9.46 -16.35 3.93
CA SER A 55 -9.63 -14.92 3.70
C SER A 55 -8.37 -14.26 3.12
N LEU A 56 -8.55 -13.09 2.54
CA LEU A 56 -7.48 -12.21 2.06
C LEU A 56 -7.50 -10.92 2.86
N GLY A 57 -6.33 -10.43 3.25
CA GLY A 57 -6.15 -9.14 3.91
C GLY A 57 -5.37 -8.14 3.04
N VAL A 58 -5.65 -6.86 3.20
CA VAL A 58 -4.90 -5.77 2.57
C VAL A 58 -4.36 -4.88 3.68
N PHE A 59 -3.04 -4.82 3.81
CA PHE A 59 -2.35 -4.06 4.86
C PHE A 59 -0.90 -3.80 4.45
N GLY A 60 -0.14 -3.08 5.29
CA GLY A 60 1.23 -2.68 4.99
C GLY A 60 2.21 -3.85 4.95
N TYR A 61 3.19 -3.80 4.04
CA TYR A 61 4.22 -4.83 3.89
C TYR A 61 4.97 -5.12 5.20
N SER A 62 5.23 -4.11 6.03
CA SER A 62 5.88 -4.28 7.32
C SER A 62 5.19 -5.28 8.25
N PHE A 63 3.87 -5.35 8.21
CA PHE A 63 3.10 -6.32 8.99
C PHE A 63 3.16 -7.72 8.40
N LEU A 64 3.23 -7.86 7.08
CA LEU A 64 3.48 -9.14 6.43
C LEU A 64 4.86 -9.68 6.83
N ASP A 65 5.90 -8.85 6.77
CA ASP A 65 7.26 -9.22 7.12
C ASP A 65 7.39 -9.65 8.58
N GLN A 66 6.80 -8.89 9.50
CA GLN A 66 6.81 -9.17 10.94
C GLN A 66 5.97 -10.41 11.35
N ASN A 67 5.06 -10.87 10.51
CA ASN A 67 4.17 -12.02 10.78
C ASN A 67 4.32 -13.13 9.73
N SER A 68 5.47 -13.19 9.08
CA SER A 68 5.77 -14.15 8.00
C SER A 68 5.76 -15.62 8.44
N ASP A 69 5.77 -15.88 9.74
CA ASP A 69 5.61 -17.19 10.37
C ASP A 69 4.16 -17.69 10.40
N THR A 70 3.18 -16.80 10.34
CA THR A 70 1.74 -17.12 10.48
C THR A 70 0.89 -16.77 9.26
N ILE A 71 1.33 -15.82 8.44
CA ILE A 71 0.65 -15.38 7.22
C ILE A 71 1.63 -15.33 6.05
N GLN A 72 1.10 -15.45 4.84
CA GLN A 72 1.89 -15.36 3.62
C GLN A 72 1.37 -14.31 2.67
N GLY A 73 2.27 -13.69 1.92
CA GLY A 73 1.92 -12.74 0.87
C GLY A 73 1.38 -13.45 -0.37
N SER A 74 0.30 -12.93 -0.93
CA SER A 74 -0.27 -13.45 -2.16
C SER A 74 0.49 -12.97 -3.38
N MET A 75 0.75 -13.85 -4.32
CA MET A 75 1.32 -13.53 -5.62
C MET A 75 0.31 -12.71 -6.44
N VAL A 76 0.78 -11.62 -7.06
CA VAL A 76 0.00 -10.78 -7.98
C VAL A 76 0.77 -10.64 -9.29
N ASP A 77 0.12 -10.94 -10.40
CA ASP A 77 0.71 -10.90 -11.75
C ASP A 77 2.06 -11.60 -11.88
N GLY A 78 2.24 -12.72 -11.16
CA GLY A 78 3.45 -13.51 -11.19
C GLY A 78 4.56 -13.06 -10.22
N ALA A 79 4.37 -11.99 -9.47
CA ALA A 79 5.32 -11.49 -8.48
C ALA A 79 4.81 -11.70 -7.04
N TYR A 80 5.69 -12.14 -6.13
CA TYR A 80 5.42 -12.17 -4.70
C TYR A 80 5.76 -10.81 -4.06
N PRO A 81 5.12 -10.44 -2.94
CA PRO A 81 5.43 -9.21 -2.20
C PRO A 81 6.73 -9.38 -1.41
N THR A 82 7.85 -9.46 -2.11
CA THR A 82 9.18 -9.42 -1.50
C THR A 82 9.72 -8.01 -1.50
N PHE A 83 10.72 -7.75 -0.66
CA PHE A 83 11.40 -6.45 -0.62
C PHE A 83 11.85 -6.01 -2.02
N GLU A 84 12.52 -6.91 -2.76
CA GLU A 84 13.06 -6.64 -4.08
C GLU A 84 11.95 -6.33 -5.10
N ASN A 85 10.90 -7.14 -5.16
CA ASN A 85 9.79 -6.96 -6.10
C ASN A 85 8.95 -5.71 -5.81
N ILE A 86 8.94 -5.25 -4.55
CA ILE A 86 8.30 -4.00 -4.17
C ILE A 86 9.20 -2.82 -4.54
N ALA A 87 10.50 -2.91 -4.24
CA ALA A 87 11.47 -1.86 -4.51
C ALA A 87 11.60 -1.57 -6.02
N ASP A 88 11.65 -2.61 -6.86
CA ASP A 88 11.76 -2.47 -8.32
C ASP A 88 10.41 -2.25 -9.04
N GLY A 89 9.28 -2.33 -8.30
CA GLY A 89 7.94 -2.14 -8.83
C GLY A 89 7.38 -3.33 -9.61
N SER A 90 8.00 -4.50 -9.55
CA SER A 90 7.48 -5.75 -10.15
C SER A 90 6.19 -6.20 -9.46
N TYR A 91 6.06 -5.97 -8.15
CA TYR A 91 4.82 -6.19 -7.42
C TYR A 91 3.85 -5.03 -7.63
N LYS A 92 2.90 -5.21 -8.54
CA LYS A 92 2.01 -4.14 -9.06
C LYS A 92 1.05 -3.51 -8.05
N VAL A 93 0.87 -4.11 -6.89
CA VAL A 93 0.01 -3.56 -5.83
C VAL A 93 0.79 -2.59 -4.92
N SER A 94 2.12 -2.57 -5.01
CA SER A 94 2.95 -1.62 -4.29
C SER A 94 2.68 -0.18 -4.71
N ARG A 95 2.80 0.73 -3.78
CA ARG A 95 2.64 2.17 -4.02
C ARG A 95 3.61 2.96 -3.15
N PRO A 96 4.19 4.06 -3.65
CA PRO A 96 5.05 4.92 -2.86
C PRO A 96 4.25 5.66 -1.77
N LEU A 97 4.89 5.88 -0.64
CA LEU A 97 4.42 6.80 0.39
C LEU A 97 5.12 8.13 0.22
N TYR A 98 4.39 9.21 0.41
CA TYR A 98 4.91 10.57 0.32
C TYR A 98 4.62 11.33 1.61
N PHE A 99 5.54 12.17 2.02
CA PHE A 99 5.26 13.23 2.99
C PHE A 99 5.42 14.60 2.33
N TYR A 100 4.71 15.57 2.84
CA TYR A 100 4.67 16.91 2.26
C TYR A 100 5.29 17.91 3.23
N ILE A 101 6.15 18.79 2.69
CA ILE A 101 6.80 19.85 3.46
C ILE A 101 6.22 21.18 3.03
N LYS A 102 5.74 21.97 4.01
CA LYS A 102 5.34 23.34 3.74
C LYS A 102 6.57 24.23 3.64
N ASN A 103 6.96 24.59 2.42
CA ASN A 103 8.19 25.33 2.15
C ASN A 103 8.29 26.66 2.93
N ALA A 104 7.16 27.36 3.12
CA ALA A 104 7.12 28.58 3.93
C ALA A 104 7.54 28.35 5.40
N HIS A 105 7.25 27.17 5.95
CA HIS A 105 7.65 26.80 7.31
C HIS A 105 9.08 26.26 7.37
N ALA A 106 9.53 25.59 6.34
CA ALA A 106 10.89 25.06 6.28
C ALA A 106 12.00 26.12 6.35
N ALA A 107 11.65 27.39 6.00
CA ALA A 107 12.57 28.51 6.10
C ALA A 107 12.61 29.16 7.50
N SER A 108 11.52 29.03 8.28
CA SER A 108 11.33 29.76 9.55
C SER A 108 11.28 28.86 10.79
N ILE A 109 10.96 27.56 10.64
CA ILE A 109 10.89 26.63 11.77
C ILE A 109 12.17 25.78 11.79
N PRO A 110 12.98 25.87 12.87
CA PRO A 110 14.17 25.05 13.02
C PRO A 110 13.83 23.55 13.07
N GLY A 111 14.69 22.72 12.51
CA GLY A 111 14.57 21.27 12.57
C GLY A 111 13.83 20.62 11.39
N ILE A 112 13.01 21.33 10.63
CA ILE A 112 12.28 20.74 9.49
C ILE A 112 13.24 20.21 8.42
N LYS A 113 14.23 20.99 8.04
CA LYS A 113 15.22 20.59 7.02
C LYS A 113 16.09 19.43 7.49
N GLU A 114 16.48 19.47 8.75
CA GLU A 114 17.29 18.43 9.40
C GLU A 114 16.51 17.12 9.50
N TYR A 115 15.23 17.18 9.90
CA TYR A 115 14.34 16.03 9.93
C TYR A 115 14.20 15.36 8.55
N VAL A 116 13.96 16.17 7.50
CA VAL A 116 13.86 15.66 6.13
C VAL A 116 15.17 15.01 5.69
N ARG A 117 16.30 15.65 5.98
CA ARG A 117 17.61 15.11 5.63
C ARG A 117 17.88 13.78 6.34
N GLU A 118 17.54 13.71 7.63
CA GLU A 118 17.66 12.46 8.38
C GLU A 118 16.75 11.38 7.84
N PHE A 119 15.46 11.67 7.65
CA PHE A 119 14.48 10.72 7.16
C PHE A 119 14.85 10.12 5.79
N THR A 120 15.50 10.92 4.92
CA THR A 120 15.94 10.48 3.58
C THR A 120 17.41 10.03 3.54
N SER A 121 18.09 9.97 4.69
CA SER A 121 19.48 9.55 4.76
C SER A 121 19.64 8.03 4.55
N ARG A 122 20.85 7.61 4.13
CA ARG A 122 21.16 6.19 4.04
C ARG A 122 21.10 5.47 5.39
N GLY A 123 21.38 6.17 6.48
CA GLY A 123 21.27 5.63 7.84
C GLY A 123 19.83 5.37 8.26
N ALA A 124 18.89 6.16 7.75
CA ALA A 124 17.46 5.98 8.04
C ALA A 124 16.78 5.00 7.07
N ILE A 125 16.81 5.27 5.76
CA ILE A 125 16.03 4.55 4.76
C ILE A 125 16.90 3.70 3.81
N GLY A 126 18.22 3.66 3.99
CA GLY A 126 19.08 2.76 3.20
C GLY A 126 18.79 1.28 3.49
N GLN A 127 19.43 0.38 2.75
CA GLN A 127 19.21 -1.08 2.82
C GLN A 127 19.34 -1.67 4.24
N THR A 128 20.18 -1.05 5.09
CA THR A 128 20.38 -1.40 6.50
C THR A 128 19.95 -0.27 7.43
N GLY A 129 19.04 0.60 6.97
CA GLY A 129 18.57 1.74 7.73
C GLY A 129 17.52 1.36 8.77
N TYR A 130 17.46 2.11 9.88
CA TYR A 130 16.53 1.81 10.97
C TYR A 130 15.04 1.93 10.57
N LEU A 131 14.70 2.66 9.49
CA LEU A 131 13.34 2.70 8.94
C LEU A 131 13.06 1.47 8.06
N THR A 132 14.08 0.93 7.41
CA THR A 132 13.98 -0.33 6.65
C THR A 132 13.70 -1.49 7.59
N ASP A 133 14.32 -1.53 8.77
CA ASP A 133 14.02 -2.50 9.83
C ASP A 133 12.56 -2.40 10.34
N LYS A 134 11.88 -1.28 10.08
CA LYS A 134 10.45 -1.09 10.36
C LYS A 134 9.56 -1.41 9.15
N GLY A 135 10.11 -1.99 8.09
CA GLY A 135 9.38 -2.42 6.90
C GLY A 135 9.12 -1.30 5.89
N LEU A 136 9.80 -0.16 5.98
CA LEU A 136 9.81 0.84 4.92
C LEU A 136 10.82 0.43 3.85
N ILE A 137 10.38 0.42 2.61
CA ILE A 137 11.22 0.06 1.47
C ILE A 137 11.70 1.34 0.79
N PRO A 138 13.02 1.56 0.65
CA PRO A 138 13.53 2.73 -0.04
C PRO A 138 13.11 2.71 -1.50
N MET A 139 12.73 3.88 -2.03
CA MET A 139 12.50 4.03 -3.47
C MET A 139 13.85 3.99 -4.21
N PRO A 140 13.87 3.45 -5.45
CA PRO A 140 15.07 3.45 -6.28
C PRO A 140 15.58 4.86 -6.60
#